data_856db53e34d7e38ef948502e7ed6ada7
#
_entry.id   856db53e34d7e38ef948502e7ed6ada7
#
_cell.length_a   1.000
_cell.length_b   1.000
_cell.length_c   1.000
_cell.angle_alpha   90.00
_cell.angle_beta   90.00
_cell.angle_gamma   90.00
#
_symmetry.space_group_name_H-M   'P 1'
#
loop_
_entity.id
_entity.type
_entity.pdbx_description
1 polymer ?
#
loop_
_entity_poly.entity_id
_entity_poly.type
_entity_poly.pdbx_seq_one_letter_code
_entity_poly.pdbx_strand_id
1 'polypeptide(L)'
;EEHHDFGYGLRKEFWHRGIVTEAGKAVVEQVKKDGLTYITATHDKENPRSGNVMKKLGMKYCYSYEERWQPKDITVIFRMYQLNFDGNDDRVYKKYWYQYENHFVEEI
;
A
#
# COMPACT_ATOMS: atom_id res chain seq x y z
N GLU A 1 3.59 9.31 -2.74
CA GLU A 1 4.14 8.92 -4.04
C GLU A 1 3.06 8.89 -5.10
N GLU A 2 3.28 9.65 -6.17
CA GLU A 2 2.34 9.68 -7.28
C GLU A 2 2.62 8.57 -8.26
N HIS A 3 1.55 7.93 -8.74
CA HIS A 3 1.61 7.01 -9.85
C HIS A 3 1.36 7.78 -11.16
N HIS A 4 1.84 7.23 -12.27
CA HIS A 4 1.66 7.85 -13.59
C HIS A 4 0.21 7.86 -14.07
N ASP A 5 -0.62 6.97 -13.54
CA ASP A 5 -2.06 6.99 -13.77
C ASP A 5 -2.72 7.84 -12.69
N PHE A 6 -4.01 7.72 -12.49
CA PHE A 6 -4.76 8.57 -11.55
C PHE A 6 -4.75 8.04 -10.12
N GLY A 7 -3.66 7.39 -9.71
CA GLY A 7 -3.52 6.85 -8.37
C GLY A 7 -2.47 7.57 -7.54
N TYR A 8 -2.47 7.29 -6.25
CA TYR A 8 -1.51 7.82 -5.29
C TYR A 8 -1.00 6.66 -4.41
N GLY A 9 0.30 6.64 -4.14
CA GLY A 9 0.91 5.59 -3.33
C GLY A 9 1.52 6.13 -2.06
N LEU A 10 1.21 5.49 -0.94
CA LEU A 10 1.84 5.77 0.36
C LEU A 10 2.97 4.77 0.57
N ARG A 11 4.18 5.27 0.73
CA ARG A 11 5.37 4.44 0.95
C ARG A 11 5.50 4.03 2.40
N LYS A 12 6.35 3.04 2.64
CA LYS A 12 6.62 2.54 3.99
C LYS A 12 7.07 3.64 4.97
N GLU A 13 7.81 4.64 4.47
CA GLU A 13 8.28 5.75 5.30
C GLU A 13 7.15 6.53 5.95
N PHE A 14 6.00 6.59 5.30
CA PHE A 14 4.80 7.24 5.84
C PHE A 14 4.40 6.59 7.17
N TRP A 15 4.50 5.27 7.26
CA TRP A 15 4.04 4.50 8.42
C TRP A 15 5.03 4.50 9.57
N HIS A 16 6.31 4.80 9.31
CA HIS A 16 7.34 4.87 10.34
C HIS A 16 7.17 6.04 11.30
N ARG A 17 6.31 6.98 10.97
CA ARG A 17 6.09 8.18 11.77
C ARG A 17 5.00 8.02 12.83
N GLY A 18 4.54 6.79 13.07
CA GLY A 18 3.49 6.54 14.04
C GLY A 18 2.16 7.14 13.62
N ILE A 19 1.86 7.11 12.35
CA ILE A 19 0.61 7.67 11.81
C ILE A 19 -0.58 6.95 12.44
N VAL A 20 -1.47 7.75 13.00
CA VAL A 20 -2.73 7.23 13.56
C VAL A 20 -3.82 7.24 12.50
N THR A 21 -4.89 6.50 12.78
CA THR A 21 -5.99 6.33 11.83
C THR A 21 -6.59 7.66 11.36
N GLU A 22 -6.73 8.62 12.26
CA GLU A 22 -7.31 9.94 11.93
C GLU A 22 -6.46 10.69 10.91
N ALA A 23 -5.14 10.66 11.07
CA ALA A 23 -4.23 11.29 10.10
C ALA A 23 -4.31 10.59 8.74
N GLY A 24 -4.39 9.24 8.75
CA GLY A 24 -4.57 8.46 7.53
C GLY A 24 -5.87 8.81 6.81
N LYS A 25 -6.96 8.96 7.56
CA LYS A 25 -8.25 9.36 7.00
C LYS A 25 -8.17 10.72 6.31
N ALA A 26 -7.44 11.66 6.91
CA ALA A 26 -7.25 12.99 6.30
C ALA A 26 -6.53 12.90 4.97
N VAL A 27 -5.50 12.04 4.86
CA VAL A 27 -4.79 11.81 3.62
C VAL A 27 -5.71 11.20 2.56
N VAL A 28 -6.49 10.19 2.93
CA VAL A 28 -7.44 9.54 2.02
C VAL A 28 -8.44 10.56 1.47
N GLU A 29 -9.00 11.40 2.34
CA GLU A 29 -9.96 12.43 1.92
C GLU A 29 -9.32 13.45 0.97
N GLN A 30 -8.07 13.83 1.22
CA GLN A 30 -7.37 14.77 0.36
C GLN A 30 -7.11 14.18 -1.02
N VAL A 31 -6.66 12.93 -1.08
CA VAL A 31 -6.42 12.22 -2.34
C VAL A 31 -7.70 12.13 -3.15
N LYS A 32 -8.82 11.82 -2.47
CA LYS A 32 -10.12 11.74 -3.10
C LYS A 32 -10.57 13.10 -3.64
N LYS A 33 -10.39 14.17 -2.87
CA LYS A 33 -10.71 15.55 -3.31
C LYS A 33 -9.88 15.99 -4.51
N ASP A 34 -8.64 15.53 -4.60
CA ASP A 34 -7.75 15.83 -5.70
C ASP A 34 -8.14 15.10 -6.99
N GLY A 35 -9.20 14.33 -6.96
CA GLY A 35 -9.73 13.66 -8.14
C GLY A 35 -8.99 12.41 -8.54
N LEU A 36 -8.15 11.87 -7.66
CA LEU A 36 -7.44 10.62 -7.94
C LEU A 36 -8.39 9.43 -7.81
N THR A 37 -8.15 8.40 -8.60
CA THR A 37 -9.06 7.27 -8.74
C THR A 37 -8.86 6.23 -7.64
N TYR A 38 -7.64 6.14 -7.10
CA TYR A 38 -7.31 5.15 -6.08
C TYR A 38 -6.10 5.58 -5.27
N ILE A 39 -5.93 4.92 -4.11
CA ILE A 39 -4.75 5.07 -3.27
C ILE A 39 -4.21 3.68 -2.96
N THR A 40 -2.88 3.52 -2.99
CA THR A 40 -2.20 2.29 -2.60
C THR A 40 -1.29 2.56 -1.43
N ALA A 41 -1.02 1.53 -0.65
CA ALA A 41 -0.09 1.60 0.46
C ALA A 41 0.60 0.25 0.62
N THR A 42 1.87 0.30 1.02
CA THR A 42 2.64 -0.90 1.30
C THR A 42 3.16 -0.84 2.73
N HIS A 43 3.25 -2.00 3.36
CA HIS A 43 3.89 -2.11 4.66
C HIS A 43 4.68 -3.39 4.75
N ASP A 44 5.70 -3.36 5.61
CA ASP A 44 6.49 -4.53 5.95
C ASP A 44 5.60 -5.53 6.71
N LYS A 45 5.64 -6.80 6.31
CA LYS A 45 4.90 -7.87 6.95
C LYS A 45 5.17 -7.94 8.46
N GLU A 46 6.38 -7.58 8.88
CA GLU A 46 6.76 -7.57 10.28
C GLU A 46 6.21 -6.38 11.06
N ASN A 47 5.50 -5.47 10.39
CA ASN A 47 4.87 -4.31 11.02
C ASN A 47 3.34 -4.38 10.88
N PRO A 48 2.66 -5.22 11.68
CA PRO A 48 1.22 -5.41 11.54
C PRO A 48 0.39 -4.16 11.90
N ARG A 49 0.96 -3.22 12.65
CA ARG A 49 0.26 -1.96 12.98
C ARG A 49 -0.12 -1.20 11.74
N SER A 50 0.81 -1.09 10.79
CA SER A 50 0.55 -0.38 9.53
C SER A 50 -0.58 -1.05 8.76
N GLY A 51 -0.58 -2.38 8.69
CA GLY A 51 -1.65 -3.13 8.04
C GLY A 51 -3.00 -2.88 8.70
N ASN A 52 -3.03 -2.82 10.03
CA ASN A 52 -4.27 -2.55 10.76
C ASN A 52 -4.81 -1.15 10.47
N VAL A 53 -3.93 -0.15 10.37
CA VAL A 53 -4.34 1.21 9.99
C VAL A 53 -4.92 1.20 8.57
N MET A 54 -4.26 0.54 7.64
CA MET A 54 -4.74 0.43 6.24
C MET A 54 -6.15 -0.15 6.18
N LYS A 55 -6.41 -1.22 6.95
CA LYS A 55 -7.72 -1.85 7.01
C LYS A 55 -8.78 -0.89 7.56
N LYS A 56 -8.43 -0.14 8.59
CA LYS A 56 -9.34 0.85 9.18
C LYS A 56 -9.66 2.00 8.24
N LEU A 57 -8.75 2.28 7.28
CA LEU A 57 -8.99 3.28 6.25
C LEU A 57 -9.85 2.75 5.11
N GLY A 58 -10.23 1.48 5.15
CA GLY A 58 -11.04 0.86 4.10
C GLY A 58 -10.24 0.23 2.98
N MET A 59 -8.92 0.15 3.12
CA MET A 59 -8.07 -0.46 2.11
C MET A 59 -8.13 -1.98 2.17
N LYS A 60 -8.01 -2.62 1.01
CA LYS A 60 -8.03 -4.07 0.89
C LYS A 60 -6.66 -4.59 0.54
N TYR A 61 -6.28 -5.70 1.16
CA TYR A 61 -5.07 -6.42 0.79
C TYR A 61 -5.17 -6.94 -0.65
N CYS A 62 -4.10 -6.76 -1.43
CA CYS A 62 -4.06 -7.20 -2.82
C CYS A 62 -3.04 -8.31 -3.04
N TYR A 63 -1.79 -8.09 -2.67
CA TYR A 63 -0.73 -9.09 -2.86
C TYR A 63 0.50 -8.74 -2.04
N SER A 64 1.46 -9.66 -2.04
CA SER A 64 2.74 -9.49 -1.38
C SER A 64 3.88 -9.63 -2.38
N TYR A 65 5.02 -9.07 -2.04
CA TYR A 65 6.23 -9.21 -2.85
C TYR A 65 7.45 -9.16 -1.95
N GLU A 66 8.56 -9.76 -2.43
CA GLU A 66 9.82 -9.76 -1.72
C GLU A 66 10.76 -8.71 -2.28
N GLU A 67 11.35 -7.93 -1.40
CA GLU A 67 12.39 -6.97 -1.73
C GLU A 67 13.67 -7.38 -1.01
N ARG A 68 14.77 -7.44 -1.75
CA ARG A 68 16.05 -7.81 -1.16
C ARG A 68 16.89 -6.56 -0.93
N TRP A 69 17.29 -6.36 0.32
CA TRP A 69 18.04 -5.19 0.71
C TRP A 69 19.53 -5.49 0.80
N GLN A 70 20.33 -4.67 0.12
CA GLN A 70 21.78 -4.76 0.13
C GLN A 70 22.35 -3.71 1.09
N PRO A 71 23.58 -3.88 1.62
CA PRO A 71 24.54 -4.96 1.31
C PRO A 71 24.36 -6.22 2.16
N LYS A 72 23.47 -6.22 3.13
CA LYS A 72 23.30 -7.35 4.07
C LYS A 72 22.52 -8.52 3.49
N ASP A 73 21.99 -8.37 2.30
CA ASP A 73 21.18 -9.40 1.64
C ASP A 73 19.99 -9.87 2.51
N ILE A 74 19.26 -8.91 3.06
CA ILE A 74 18.10 -9.17 3.88
C ILE A 74 16.86 -9.19 2.98
N THR A 75 16.06 -10.23 3.09
CA THR A 75 14.79 -10.32 2.38
C THR A 75 13.68 -9.74 3.26
N VAL A 76 12.91 -8.80 2.69
CA VAL A 76 11.78 -8.18 3.37
C VAL A 76 10.53 -8.43 2.54
N ILE A 77 9.48 -8.85 3.20
CA ILE A 77 8.19 -9.09 2.53
C ILE A 77 7.28 -7.89 2.79
N PHE A 78 6.79 -7.30 1.71
CA PHE A 78 5.84 -6.20 1.76
C PHE A 78 4.47 -6.66 1.32
N ARG A 79 3.44 -6.09 1.93
CA ARG A 79 2.05 -6.29 1.57
C ARG A 79 1.51 -5.03 0.94
N MET A 80 0.84 -5.15 -0.20
CA MET A 80 0.23 -4.03 -0.91
C MET A 80 -1.27 -4.01 -0.69
N TYR A 81 -1.77 -2.85 -0.26
CA TYR A 81 -3.20 -2.60 -0.04
C TYR A 81 -3.67 -1.50 -0.99
N GLN A 82 -4.94 -1.51 -1.32
CA GLN A 82 -5.51 -0.52 -2.24
C GLN A 82 -6.93 -0.17 -1.86
N LEU A 83 -7.28 1.10 -2.09
CA LEU A 83 -8.65 1.60 -1.97
C LEU A 83 -9.00 2.32 -3.26
N ASN A 84 -10.03 1.86 -3.94
CA ASN A 84 -10.53 2.45 -5.18
C ASN A 84 -11.72 3.35 -4.88
N PHE A 85 -11.71 4.56 -5.43
CA PHE A 85 -12.73 5.57 -5.13
C PHE A 85 -13.89 5.58 -6.11
N ASP A 86 -13.75 4.89 -7.25
CA ASP A 86 -14.75 4.90 -8.32
C ASP A 86 -15.65 3.66 -8.34
N GLY A 87 -15.59 2.86 -7.27
CA GLY A 87 -16.41 1.65 -7.18
C GLY A 87 -15.86 0.44 -7.91
N ASN A 88 -14.73 0.57 -8.59
CA ASN A 88 -14.11 -0.56 -9.29
C ASN A 88 -13.20 -1.32 -8.34
N ASP A 89 -13.77 -2.23 -7.55
CA ASP A 89 -13.03 -3.00 -6.54
C ASP A 89 -12.05 -4.01 -7.14
N ASP A 90 -12.16 -4.30 -8.43
CA ASP A 90 -11.27 -5.25 -9.09
C ASP A 90 -9.98 -4.62 -9.60
N ARG A 91 -9.87 -3.29 -9.56
CA ARG A 91 -8.65 -2.61 -9.99
C ARG A 91 -7.52 -2.89 -9.00
N VAL A 92 -6.39 -3.36 -9.49
CA VAL A 92 -5.20 -3.62 -8.69
C VAL A 92 -3.98 -3.01 -9.39
N TYR A 93 -3.24 -2.17 -8.67
CA TYR A 93 -2.01 -1.57 -9.15
C TYR A 93 -0.91 -2.64 -9.10
N LYS A 94 -0.43 -3.07 -10.27
CA LYS A 94 0.44 -4.24 -10.38
C LYS A 94 1.92 -3.93 -10.61
N LYS A 95 2.33 -2.69 -10.40
CA LYS A 95 3.73 -2.33 -10.61
C LYS A 95 4.68 -3.21 -9.79
N TYR A 96 4.39 -3.38 -8.51
CA TYR A 96 5.25 -4.17 -7.63
C TYR A 96 5.18 -5.65 -7.94
N TRP A 97 4.05 -6.13 -8.42
CA TRP A 97 3.89 -7.51 -8.85
C TRP A 97 4.85 -7.85 -9.98
N TYR A 98 4.98 -6.97 -10.96
CA TYR A 98 5.87 -7.19 -12.11
C TYR A 98 7.31 -6.78 -11.84
N GLN A 99 7.54 -5.84 -10.95
CA GLN A 99 8.86 -5.32 -10.64
C GLN A 99 9.70 -6.33 -9.85
N TYR A 100 9.08 -7.09 -8.95
CA TYR A 100 9.77 -8.03 -8.08
C TYR A 100 9.51 -9.46 -8.52
N GLU A 101 10.59 -10.24 -8.62
CA GLU A 101 10.53 -11.62 -9.11
C GLU A 101 9.66 -12.51 -8.21
N ASN A 102 9.79 -12.34 -6.90
CA ASN A 102 9.02 -13.11 -5.92
C ASN A 102 7.80 -12.31 -5.48
N HIS A 103 6.64 -12.73 -5.95
CA HIS A 103 5.36 -12.12 -5.60
C HIS A 103 4.32 -13.22 -5.42
N PHE A 104 3.36 -12.98 -4.54
CA PHE A 104 2.38 -14.00 -4.17
C PHE A 104 1.19 -13.36 -3.47
N VAL A 105 0.12 -14.14 -3.29
CA VAL A 105 -1.05 -13.71 -2.54
C VAL A 105 -1.11 -14.57 -1.27
N GLU A 106 -1.20 -13.90 -0.12
CA GLU A 106 -1.31 -14.57 1.17
C GLU A 106 -2.77 -14.75 1.58
N GLU A 107 -3.03 -15.76 2.37
CA GLU A 107 -4.33 -15.92 3.03
C GLU A 107 -4.28 -15.16 4.36
N ILE A 108 -4.80 -13.95 4.37
CA ILE A 108 -4.78 -13.13 5.59
C ILE A 108 -6.14 -12.48 5.87
#